data_3c13c0c635da309cbe91949cf792d17b
#
_entry.id   3c13c0c635da309cbe91949cf792d17b
#
_cell.length_a   1.000
_cell.length_b   1.000
_cell.length_c   1.000
_cell.angle_alpha   90.00
_cell.angle_beta   90.00
_cell.angle_gamma   90.00
#
_symmetry.space_group_name_H-M   'P 1'
#
loop_
_entity.id
_entity.type
_entity.pdbx_description
1 polymer ?
#
loop_
_entity_poly.entity_id
_entity_poly.type
_entity_poly.pdbx_seq_one_letter_code
_entity_poly.pdbx_strand_id
1 'polypeptide(L)'
;MLTLDGVGEWTTTSIAVGKGRDLKVIKEIHFPHSLGLLYSAFTYYTGFKVNSGEYKVMGLAPYGEPRYADLIREKLITVANDGSFQLDMSYFDYATGLTMTNNKFNMLFGGPPRISESDLTQREMDLAASVQKVTEDIFIEIAKNISKETGEKNLCLAGGVALNCVANGILLRERIFDNIWIQPAAGDAGGALGAALSIWHLQHKKERVISSHQDAMKGSYLGPNFSDSEIEAELNICGAVYEKQS
;
A
#
# COMPACT_ATOMS: atom_id res chain seq x y z
N MET A 1 -11.82 -8.95 2.29
CA MET A 1 -10.58 -8.61 1.59
C MET A 1 -10.71 -7.21 1.03
N LEU A 2 -9.69 -6.43 1.17
CA LEU A 2 -9.56 -5.09 0.58
C LEU A 2 -8.24 -5.05 -0.22
N THR A 3 -8.32 -4.67 -1.49
CA THR A 3 -7.14 -4.35 -2.28
C THR A 3 -7.11 -2.85 -2.57
N LEU A 4 -5.96 -2.24 -2.41
CA LEU A 4 -5.70 -0.84 -2.72
C LEU A 4 -4.37 -0.76 -3.45
N ASP A 5 -4.41 -0.39 -4.72
CA ASP A 5 -3.24 -0.41 -5.58
C ASP A 5 -3.06 0.90 -6.36
N GLY A 6 -1.98 1.03 -7.10
CA GLY A 6 -1.78 2.09 -8.06
C GLY A 6 -2.75 1.95 -9.23
N VAL A 7 -2.58 0.93 -10.05
CA VAL A 7 -3.42 0.70 -11.22
C VAL A 7 -4.08 -0.69 -11.23
N GLY A 8 -3.41 -1.78 -10.90
CA GLY A 8 -3.89 -3.12 -11.21
C GLY A 8 -4.13 -3.27 -12.72
N GLU A 9 -5.01 -4.18 -13.16
CA GLU A 9 -5.39 -4.26 -14.58
C GLU A 9 -6.25 -3.04 -15.00
N TRP A 10 -7.31 -2.80 -14.23
CA TRP A 10 -8.22 -1.66 -14.40
C TRP A 10 -8.77 -1.19 -13.06
N THR A 11 -8.98 -2.12 -12.14
CA THR A 11 -9.46 -1.87 -10.79
C THR A 11 -8.31 -1.39 -9.91
N THR A 12 -8.47 -0.24 -9.29
CA THR A 12 -7.50 0.37 -8.36
C THR A 12 -7.80 0.06 -6.91
N THR A 13 -9.07 -0.21 -6.62
CA THR A 13 -9.55 -0.62 -5.29
C THR A 13 -10.61 -1.69 -5.48
N SER A 14 -10.50 -2.81 -4.74
CA SER A 14 -11.56 -3.80 -4.71
C SER A 14 -11.88 -4.26 -3.30
N ILE A 15 -13.16 -4.53 -3.08
CA ILE A 15 -13.67 -5.15 -1.85
C ILE A 15 -14.27 -6.49 -2.25
N ALA A 16 -13.84 -7.55 -1.57
CA ALA A 16 -14.36 -8.89 -1.81
C ALA A 16 -14.57 -9.66 -0.51
N VAL A 17 -15.52 -10.59 -0.55
CA VAL A 17 -15.79 -11.55 0.54
C VAL A 17 -15.35 -12.93 0.09
N GLY A 18 -14.54 -13.60 0.92
CA GLY A 18 -14.05 -14.95 0.69
C GLY A 18 -14.70 -15.95 1.67
N LYS A 19 -15.17 -17.09 1.15
CA LYS A 19 -15.70 -18.17 1.97
C LYS A 19 -15.27 -19.52 1.41
N GLY A 20 -14.49 -20.27 2.18
CA GLY A 20 -13.89 -21.51 1.69
C GLY A 20 -12.95 -21.21 0.52
N ARG A 21 -13.25 -21.74 -0.66
CA ARG A 21 -12.52 -21.47 -1.90
C ARG A 21 -13.12 -20.33 -2.73
N ASP A 22 -14.35 -19.91 -2.43
CA ASP A 22 -15.06 -18.91 -3.23
C ASP A 22 -14.63 -17.48 -2.83
N LEU A 23 -14.50 -16.63 -3.82
CA LEU A 23 -14.19 -15.22 -3.68
C LEU A 23 -15.21 -14.41 -4.50
N LYS A 24 -15.95 -13.52 -3.84
CA LYS A 24 -16.93 -12.65 -4.48
C LYS A 24 -16.50 -11.20 -4.34
N VAL A 25 -16.16 -10.55 -5.43
CA VAL A 25 -15.98 -9.10 -5.49
C VAL A 25 -17.34 -8.43 -5.34
N ILE A 26 -17.44 -7.45 -4.45
CA ILE A 26 -18.70 -6.75 -4.12
C ILE A 26 -18.67 -5.27 -4.52
N LYS A 27 -17.49 -4.62 -4.48
CA LYS A 27 -17.31 -3.22 -4.90
C LYS A 27 -15.94 -3.04 -5.55
N GLU A 28 -15.87 -2.07 -6.46
CA GLU A 28 -14.64 -1.69 -7.16
C GLU A 28 -14.60 -0.19 -7.42
N ILE A 29 -13.40 0.37 -7.38
CA ILE A 29 -13.07 1.68 -7.94
C ILE A 29 -12.07 1.44 -9.06
N HIS A 30 -12.29 2.11 -10.18
CA HIS A 30 -11.50 1.91 -11.38
C HIS A 30 -10.57 3.09 -11.66
N PHE A 31 -9.53 2.83 -12.44
CA PHE A 31 -8.69 3.85 -13.04
C PHE A 31 -9.56 4.92 -13.74
N PRO A 32 -9.26 6.21 -13.62
CA PRO A 32 -8.04 6.81 -13.08
C PRO A 32 -8.10 7.14 -11.57
N HIS A 33 -9.18 6.80 -10.87
CA HIS A 33 -9.34 7.09 -9.46
C HIS A 33 -8.61 6.04 -8.61
N SER A 34 -7.51 6.45 -7.98
CA SER A 34 -6.64 5.54 -7.24
C SER A 34 -5.99 6.25 -6.05
N LEU A 35 -6.11 5.65 -4.87
CA LEU A 35 -5.43 6.13 -3.67
C LEU A 35 -3.90 5.93 -3.78
N GLY A 36 -3.48 4.84 -4.41
CA GLY A 36 -2.07 4.57 -4.71
C GLY A 36 -1.48 5.60 -5.67
N LEU A 37 -2.19 5.95 -6.76
CA LEU A 37 -1.72 6.98 -7.69
C LEU A 37 -1.75 8.38 -7.08
N LEU A 38 -2.70 8.69 -6.19
CA LEU A 38 -2.64 9.93 -5.41
C LEU A 38 -1.35 9.98 -4.60
N TYR A 39 -1.01 8.91 -3.88
CA TYR A 39 0.21 8.81 -3.10
C TYR A 39 1.46 8.91 -4.00
N SER A 40 1.47 8.23 -5.13
CA SER A 40 2.55 8.28 -6.12
C SER A 40 2.71 9.68 -6.76
N ALA A 41 1.62 10.43 -6.94
CA ALA A 41 1.70 11.82 -7.39
C ALA A 41 2.45 12.70 -6.39
N PHE A 42 2.22 12.53 -5.09
CA PHE A 42 2.99 13.21 -4.06
C PHE A 42 4.43 12.67 -3.94
N THR A 43 4.65 11.37 -4.19
CA THR A 43 5.99 10.79 -4.29
C THR A 43 6.80 11.48 -5.39
N TYR A 44 6.24 11.61 -6.58
CA TYR A 44 6.81 12.37 -7.67
C TYR A 44 7.05 13.84 -7.30
N TYR A 45 6.03 14.49 -6.73
CA TYR A 45 6.06 15.93 -6.45
C TYR A 45 7.08 16.29 -5.36
N THR A 46 7.32 15.41 -4.40
CA THR A 46 8.38 15.53 -3.40
C THR A 46 9.75 15.09 -3.91
N GLY A 47 9.88 14.79 -5.21
CA GLY A 47 11.15 14.50 -5.89
C GLY A 47 11.68 13.10 -5.67
N PHE A 48 10.83 12.16 -5.25
CA PHE A 48 11.18 10.75 -5.16
C PHE A 48 10.73 9.99 -6.39
N LYS A 49 11.36 8.84 -6.64
CA LYS A 49 11.05 7.99 -7.79
C LYS A 49 9.77 7.19 -7.51
N VAL A 50 8.76 7.34 -8.36
CA VAL A 50 7.51 6.56 -8.33
C VAL A 50 7.80 5.07 -8.45
N ASN A 51 6.97 4.24 -7.84
CA ASN A 51 7.07 2.78 -7.70
C ASN A 51 8.25 2.28 -6.86
N SER A 52 9.05 3.17 -6.30
CA SER A 52 10.15 2.80 -5.41
C SER A 52 10.45 3.82 -4.33
N GLY A 53 9.72 4.92 -4.28
CA GLY A 53 9.95 6.02 -3.33
C GLY A 53 8.78 6.31 -2.41
N GLU A 54 7.67 5.60 -2.53
CA GLU A 54 6.49 5.77 -1.70
C GLU A 54 6.82 5.56 -0.21
N TYR A 55 7.68 4.59 0.11
CA TYR A 55 8.14 4.38 1.48
C TYR A 55 8.97 5.56 2.03
N LYS A 56 9.66 6.31 1.14
CA LYS A 56 10.41 7.51 1.54
C LYS A 56 9.45 8.64 1.93
N VAL A 57 8.33 8.80 1.20
CA VAL A 57 7.27 9.74 1.58
C VAL A 57 6.66 9.36 2.92
N MET A 58 6.36 8.07 3.12
CA MET A 58 5.87 7.56 4.40
C MET A 58 6.86 7.84 5.55
N GLY A 59 8.17 7.62 5.30
CA GLY A 59 9.23 7.89 6.28
C GLY A 59 9.49 9.39 6.49
N LEU A 60 9.16 10.25 5.52
CA LEU A 60 9.30 11.70 5.62
C LEU A 60 8.13 12.35 6.38
N ALA A 61 6.94 11.75 6.32
CA ALA A 61 5.72 12.29 6.92
C ALA A 61 5.85 12.67 8.41
N PRO A 62 6.54 11.91 9.29
CA PRO A 62 6.71 12.28 10.69
C PRO A 62 7.50 13.58 10.95
N TYR A 63 8.21 14.10 9.96
CA TYR A 63 9.00 15.35 10.07
C TYR A 63 8.21 16.59 9.65
N GLY A 64 6.98 16.41 9.12
CA GLY A 64 6.10 17.48 8.68
C GLY A 64 4.83 17.59 9.52
N GLU A 65 4.05 18.63 9.22
CA GLU A 65 2.71 18.83 9.71
C GLU A 65 1.71 18.66 8.57
N PRO A 66 0.52 18.08 8.78
CA PRO A 66 -0.44 17.81 7.70
C PRO A 66 -1.22 19.07 7.27
N ARG A 67 -0.52 20.18 7.02
CA ARG A 67 -1.10 21.52 6.72
C ARG A 67 -1.91 21.55 5.44
N TYR A 68 -1.63 20.64 4.51
CA TYR A 68 -2.31 20.58 3.22
C TYR A 68 -3.40 19.50 3.18
N ALA A 69 -3.68 18.80 4.28
CA ALA A 69 -4.64 17.68 4.28
C ALA A 69 -6.05 18.15 3.88
N ASP A 70 -6.53 19.26 4.43
CA ASP A 70 -7.83 19.83 4.06
C ASP A 70 -7.86 20.31 2.61
N LEU A 71 -6.77 20.92 2.14
CA LEU A 71 -6.64 21.36 0.75
C LEU A 71 -6.66 20.18 -0.23
N ILE A 72 -6.00 19.09 0.12
CA ILE A 72 -6.04 17.83 -0.67
C ILE A 72 -7.48 17.33 -0.75
N ARG A 73 -8.19 17.26 0.36
CA ARG A 73 -9.59 16.81 0.43
C ARG A 73 -10.53 17.72 -0.35
N GLU A 74 -10.31 19.01 -0.28
CA GLU A 74 -11.18 20.00 -0.97
C GLU A 74 -10.96 20.03 -2.48
N LYS A 75 -9.70 19.88 -2.95
CA LYS A 75 -9.32 20.12 -4.34
C LYS A 75 -8.98 18.89 -5.15
N LEU A 76 -8.39 17.87 -4.51
CA LEU A 76 -7.84 16.74 -5.27
C LEU A 76 -8.69 15.48 -5.18
N ILE A 77 -9.46 15.30 -4.11
CA ILE A 77 -10.18 14.06 -3.87
C ILE A 77 -11.53 14.33 -3.19
N THR A 78 -12.59 13.80 -3.77
CA THR A 78 -13.91 13.78 -3.15
C THR A 78 -14.13 12.41 -2.54
N VAL A 79 -14.46 12.35 -1.25
CA VAL A 79 -14.70 11.10 -0.51
C VAL A 79 -16.18 11.03 -0.11
N ALA A 80 -16.82 9.93 -0.44
CA ALA A 80 -18.20 9.66 -0.05
C ALA A 80 -18.28 9.02 1.35
N ASN A 81 -19.47 8.98 1.94
CA ASN A 81 -19.71 8.46 3.29
C ASN A 81 -19.36 6.97 3.48
N ASP A 82 -19.23 6.21 2.39
CA ASP A 82 -18.81 4.81 2.42
C ASP A 82 -17.30 4.62 2.18
N GLY A 83 -16.55 5.72 2.15
CA GLY A 83 -15.12 5.74 1.91
C GLY A 83 -14.74 5.62 0.42
N SER A 84 -15.71 5.44 -0.48
CA SER A 84 -15.42 5.51 -1.91
C SER A 84 -14.99 6.93 -2.30
N PHE A 85 -14.16 7.04 -3.33
CA PHE A 85 -13.55 8.32 -3.67
C PHE A 85 -13.40 8.53 -5.17
N GLN A 86 -13.27 9.79 -5.55
CA GLN A 86 -12.94 10.23 -6.91
C GLN A 86 -11.87 11.32 -6.85
N LEU A 87 -10.88 11.24 -7.73
CA LEU A 87 -9.86 12.27 -7.91
C LEU A 87 -10.32 13.31 -8.92
N ASP A 88 -10.03 14.59 -8.68
CA ASP A 88 -10.14 15.64 -9.72
C ASP A 88 -8.95 15.52 -10.68
N MET A 89 -9.17 14.84 -11.78
CA MET A 89 -8.14 14.58 -12.79
C MET A 89 -7.57 15.83 -13.45
N SER A 90 -8.15 17.00 -13.24
CA SER A 90 -7.62 18.26 -13.76
C SER A 90 -6.29 18.70 -13.15
N TYR A 91 -5.87 18.06 -12.04
CA TYR A 91 -4.61 18.32 -11.35
C TYR A 91 -3.51 17.29 -11.69
N PHE A 92 -3.88 16.17 -12.29
CA PHE A 92 -3.00 15.06 -12.56
C PHE A 92 -2.73 14.90 -14.04
N ASP A 93 -1.58 14.37 -14.39
CA ASP A 93 -1.14 14.17 -15.77
C ASP A 93 -0.83 12.71 -16.10
N TYR A 94 -0.86 11.83 -15.12
CA TYR A 94 -0.47 10.43 -15.25
C TYR A 94 -1.37 9.60 -16.19
N ALA A 95 -2.59 10.07 -16.46
CA ALA A 95 -3.50 9.33 -17.35
C ALA A 95 -3.13 9.45 -18.82
N THR A 96 -2.52 10.57 -19.23
CA THR A 96 -2.26 10.87 -20.64
C THR A 96 -0.88 11.50 -20.89
N GLY A 97 -0.20 11.95 -19.85
CA GLY A 97 1.10 12.63 -19.91
C GLY A 97 2.28 11.76 -19.49
N LEU A 98 3.43 12.40 -19.38
CA LEU A 98 4.70 11.78 -18.97
C LEU A 98 5.10 12.14 -17.54
N THR A 99 4.27 12.91 -16.85
CA THR A 99 4.47 13.35 -15.46
C THR A 99 3.27 12.94 -14.61
N MET A 100 3.43 12.91 -13.29
CA MET A 100 2.33 12.56 -12.39
C MET A 100 1.39 13.74 -12.15
N THR A 101 1.93 14.97 -12.15
CA THR A 101 1.21 16.20 -11.82
C THR A 101 1.45 17.26 -12.88
N ASN A 102 0.57 18.26 -12.94
CA ASN A 102 0.64 19.37 -13.91
C ASN A 102 0.80 20.74 -13.23
N ASN A 103 0.79 21.81 -14.03
CA ASN A 103 0.93 23.18 -13.53
C ASN A 103 -0.18 23.62 -12.56
N LYS A 104 -1.39 23.08 -12.68
CA LYS A 104 -2.48 23.37 -11.75
C LYS A 104 -2.17 22.83 -10.34
N PHE A 105 -1.56 21.63 -10.26
CA PHE A 105 -1.04 21.06 -9.03
C PHE A 105 0.10 21.92 -8.47
N ASN A 106 1.02 22.38 -9.31
CA ASN A 106 2.11 23.27 -8.90
C ASN A 106 1.61 24.58 -8.27
N MET A 107 0.58 25.19 -8.87
CA MET A 107 -0.03 26.40 -8.32
C MET A 107 -0.72 26.16 -6.98
N LEU A 108 -1.34 24.98 -6.81
CA LEU A 108 -2.03 24.60 -5.58
C LEU A 108 -1.07 24.51 -4.38
N PHE A 109 0.13 23.98 -4.61
CA PHE A 109 1.13 23.74 -3.54
C PHE A 109 2.32 24.71 -3.56
N GLY A 110 2.23 25.81 -4.31
CA GLY A 110 3.16 26.94 -4.23
C GLY A 110 4.49 26.75 -4.95
N GLY A 111 4.55 25.92 -6.01
CA GLY A 111 5.75 25.78 -6.85
C GLY A 111 5.86 24.46 -7.59
N PRO A 112 6.93 24.24 -8.36
CA PRO A 112 7.14 23.00 -9.12
C PRO A 112 7.48 21.83 -8.19
N PRO A 113 7.47 20.58 -8.72
CA PRO A 113 8.02 19.42 -8.03
C PRO A 113 9.47 19.67 -7.59
N ARG A 114 9.86 19.10 -6.47
CA ARG A 114 11.25 19.13 -6.00
C ARG A 114 12.14 18.40 -7.02
N ILE A 115 13.29 18.98 -7.32
CA ILE A 115 14.31 18.33 -8.15
C ILE A 115 14.85 17.13 -7.35
N SER A 116 14.92 15.95 -7.99
CA SER A 116 15.47 14.76 -7.35
C SER A 116 16.87 15.03 -6.78
N GLU A 117 17.14 14.47 -5.61
CA GLU A 117 18.39 14.58 -4.84
C GLU A 117 18.75 16.02 -4.38
N SER A 118 17.89 17.03 -4.58
CA SER A 118 18.07 18.32 -3.92
C SER A 118 17.66 18.26 -2.43
N ASP A 119 17.99 19.28 -1.66
CA ASP A 119 17.64 19.34 -0.24
C ASP A 119 16.13 19.26 -0.02
N LEU A 120 15.73 18.54 1.02
CA LEU A 120 14.35 18.49 1.50
C LEU A 120 14.07 19.74 2.34
N THR A 121 12.94 20.39 2.08
CA THR A 121 12.49 21.54 2.85
C THR A 121 11.26 21.18 3.68
N GLN A 122 10.84 22.09 4.56
CA GLN A 122 9.62 21.91 5.35
C GLN A 122 8.38 21.68 4.48
N ARG A 123 8.36 22.27 3.28
CA ARG A 123 7.27 22.06 2.31
C ARG A 123 7.11 20.59 1.94
N GLU A 124 8.18 19.90 1.59
CA GLU A 124 8.14 18.48 1.23
C GLU A 124 7.74 17.61 2.42
N MET A 125 8.20 17.95 3.61
CA MET A 125 7.81 17.26 4.85
C MET A 125 6.32 17.42 5.14
N ASP A 126 5.79 18.64 5.03
CA ASP A 126 4.36 18.94 5.24
C ASP A 126 3.47 18.30 4.16
N LEU A 127 3.93 18.25 2.91
CA LEU A 127 3.23 17.53 1.83
C LEU A 127 3.17 16.04 2.10
N ALA A 128 4.29 15.44 2.54
CA ALA A 128 4.35 14.03 2.91
C ALA A 128 3.40 13.72 4.09
N ALA A 129 3.44 14.53 5.15
CA ALA A 129 2.54 14.39 6.29
C ALA A 129 1.07 14.52 5.86
N SER A 130 0.78 15.42 4.93
CA SER A 130 -0.58 15.70 4.47
C SER A 130 -1.18 14.55 3.64
N VAL A 131 -0.42 14.03 2.66
CA VAL A 131 -0.91 12.89 1.87
C VAL A 131 -0.99 11.61 2.70
N GLN A 132 -0.07 11.42 3.64
CA GLN A 132 -0.11 10.30 4.59
C GLN A 132 -1.40 10.38 5.43
N LYS A 133 -1.70 11.53 6.02
CA LYS A 133 -2.93 11.75 6.81
C LYS A 133 -4.20 11.48 6.00
N VAL A 134 -4.28 12.00 4.77
CA VAL A 134 -5.44 11.78 3.89
C VAL A 134 -5.59 10.31 3.53
N THR A 135 -4.48 9.62 3.24
CA THR A 135 -4.47 8.19 2.93
C THR A 135 -4.96 7.36 4.12
N GLU A 136 -4.46 7.64 5.30
CA GLU A 136 -4.87 6.97 6.54
C GLU A 136 -6.36 7.12 6.80
N ASP A 137 -6.88 8.33 6.70
CA ASP A 137 -8.29 8.61 6.97
C ASP A 137 -9.21 7.88 6.00
N ILE A 138 -8.92 7.91 4.70
CA ILE A 138 -9.70 7.22 3.68
C ILE A 138 -9.64 5.71 3.90
N PHE A 139 -8.44 5.18 4.18
CA PHE A 139 -8.23 3.76 4.44
C PHE A 139 -9.06 3.27 5.63
N ILE A 140 -9.07 4.02 6.73
CA ILE A 140 -9.87 3.70 7.93
C ILE A 140 -11.37 3.82 7.64
N GLU A 141 -11.79 4.80 6.86
CA GLU A 141 -13.19 4.96 6.49
C GLU A 141 -13.71 3.79 5.63
N ILE A 142 -12.93 3.39 4.63
CA ILE A 142 -13.23 2.18 3.84
C ILE A 142 -13.31 0.94 4.76
N ALA A 143 -12.35 0.76 5.66
CA ALA A 143 -12.32 -0.36 6.58
C ALA A 143 -13.55 -0.42 7.51
N LYS A 144 -13.96 0.73 8.07
CA LYS A 144 -15.18 0.85 8.88
C LYS A 144 -16.44 0.46 8.11
N ASN A 145 -16.55 0.93 6.87
CA ASN A 145 -17.67 0.60 6.01
C ASN A 145 -17.71 -0.87 5.59
N ILE A 146 -16.56 -1.46 5.26
CA ILE A 146 -16.46 -2.90 4.97
C ILE A 146 -16.94 -3.72 6.17
N SER A 147 -16.44 -3.42 7.36
CA SER A 147 -16.86 -4.13 8.60
C SER A 147 -18.36 -4.02 8.83
N LYS A 148 -18.92 -2.82 8.69
CA LYS A 148 -20.36 -2.56 8.86
C LYS A 148 -21.23 -3.28 7.83
N GLU A 149 -20.80 -3.27 6.56
CA GLU A 149 -21.58 -3.82 5.45
C GLU A 149 -21.52 -5.35 5.40
N THR A 150 -20.35 -5.92 5.67
CA THR A 150 -20.15 -7.37 5.55
C THR A 150 -20.35 -8.14 6.84
N GLY A 151 -20.16 -7.50 7.99
CA GLY A 151 -20.15 -8.16 9.31
C GLY A 151 -18.95 -9.08 9.54
N GLU A 152 -17.99 -9.11 8.57
CA GLU A 152 -16.82 -9.98 8.66
C GLU A 152 -15.85 -9.50 9.76
N LYS A 153 -15.21 -10.46 10.42
CA LYS A 153 -14.30 -10.22 11.55
C LYS A 153 -12.83 -10.22 11.14
N ASN A 154 -12.52 -10.75 9.98
CA ASN A 154 -11.15 -10.91 9.49
C ASN A 154 -10.97 -10.08 8.21
N LEU A 155 -9.91 -9.31 8.14
CA LEU A 155 -9.53 -8.53 6.98
C LEU A 155 -8.24 -9.05 6.36
N CYS A 156 -8.25 -9.29 5.04
CA CYS A 156 -7.05 -9.51 4.26
C CYS A 156 -6.77 -8.27 3.42
N LEU A 157 -5.52 -7.81 3.39
CA LEU A 157 -5.06 -6.64 2.65
C LEU A 157 -4.08 -7.05 1.54
N ALA A 158 -4.22 -6.44 0.37
CA ALA A 158 -3.28 -6.54 -0.74
C ALA A 158 -3.31 -5.25 -1.58
N GLY A 159 -2.43 -5.17 -2.60
CA GLY A 159 -2.15 -3.97 -3.37
C GLY A 159 -1.02 -3.14 -2.76
N GLY A 160 -0.42 -2.24 -3.55
CA GLY A 160 0.74 -1.45 -3.14
C GLY A 160 0.50 -0.59 -1.89
N VAL A 161 -0.73 -0.07 -1.71
CA VAL A 161 -1.09 0.73 -0.52
C VAL A 161 -1.09 -0.11 0.76
N ALA A 162 -1.32 -1.43 0.66
CA ALA A 162 -1.25 -2.33 1.82
C ALA A 162 0.18 -2.46 2.40
N LEU A 163 1.20 -1.94 1.71
CA LEU A 163 2.56 -1.82 2.24
C LEU A 163 2.76 -0.60 3.15
N ASN A 164 1.76 0.29 3.25
CA ASN A 164 1.82 1.43 4.16
C ASN A 164 1.65 0.95 5.62
N CYS A 165 2.77 0.63 6.26
CA CYS A 165 2.77 0.07 7.61
C CYS A 165 2.23 1.05 8.68
N VAL A 166 2.26 2.36 8.42
CA VAL A 166 1.70 3.38 9.32
C VAL A 166 0.18 3.30 9.31
N ALA A 167 -0.45 3.29 8.12
CA ALA A 167 -1.89 3.12 7.97
C ALA A 167 -2.36 1.77 8.53
N ASN A 168 -1.61 0.68 8.27
CA ASN A 168 -1.89 -0.64 8.81
C ASN A 168 -1.83 -0.66 10.35
N GLY A 169 -0.87 0.05 10.94
CA GLY A 169 -0.74 0.18 12.40
C GLY A 169 -1.90 0.95 13.02
N ILE A 170 -2.43 1.98 12.34
CA ILE A 170 -3.64 2.69 12.77
C ILE A 170 -4.83 1.76 12.71
N LEU A 171 -5.03 1.06 11.59
CA LEU A 171 -6.12 0.10 11.41
C LEU A 171 -6.14 -0.97 12.52
N LEU A 172 -4.99 -1.48 12.89
CA LEU A 172 -4.85 -2.46 13.98
C LEU A 172 -5.28 -1.87 15.33
N ARG A 173 -4.87 -0.62 15.62
CA ARG A 173 -5.23 0.07 16.88
C ARG A 173 -6.71 0.43 16.97
N GLU A 174 -7.35 0.73 15.84
CA GLU A 174 -8.79 1.02 15.76
C GLU A 174 -9.68 -0.20 16.06
N ARG A 175 -9.12 -1.42 16.02
CA ARG A 175 -9.82 -2.67 16.34
C ARG A 175 -11.14 -2.86 15.58
N ILE A 176 -11.17 -2.42 14.32
CA ILE A 176 -12.34 -2.57 13.43
C ILE A 176 -12.56 -4.04 13.09
N PHE A 177 -11.48 -4.80 12.97
CA PHE A 177 -11.47 -6.24 12.71
C PHE A 177 -10.76 -6.98 13.85
N ASP A 178 -11.19 -8.22 14.13
CA ASP A 178 -10.57 -9.06 15.13
C ASP A 178 -9.17 -9.53 14.67
N ASN A 179 -9.03 -9.79 13.36
CA ASN A 179 -7.76 -10.19 12.76
C ASN A 179 -7.52 -9.46 11.44
N ILE A 180 -6.27 -9.11 11.20
CA ILE A 180 -5.81 -8.50 9.96
C ILE A 180 -4.66 -9.32 9.40
N TRP A 181 -4.78 -9.72 8.13
CA TRP A 181 -3.71 -10.36 7.37
C TRP A 181 -3.27 -9.45 6.25
N ILE A 182 -1.99 -9.14 6.20
CA ILE A 182 -1.36 -8.38 5.12
C ILE A 182 -0.50 -9.34 4.33
N GLN A 183 -0.77 -9.50 3.04
CA GLN A 183 0.08 -10.32 2.18
C GLN A 183 1.50 -9.74 2.17
N PRO A 184 2.54 -10.50 2.54
CA PRO A 184 3.92 -10.00 2.52
C PRO A 184 4.36 -9.45 1.16
N ALA A 185 3.96 -10.13 0.08
CA ALA A 185 4.11 -9.65 -1.30
C ALA A 185 2.82 -8.92 -1.73
N ALA A 186 2.46 -7.83 -1.05
CA ALA A 186 1.18 -7.16 -1.27
C ALA A 186 1.07 -6.47 -2.62
N GLY A 187 2.18 -6.02 -3.21
CA GLY A 187 2.23 -5.41 -4.54
C GLY A 187 2.23 -6.44 -5.67
N ASP A 188 2.72 -6.04 -6.85
CA ASP A 188 2.66 -6.82 -8.11
C ASP A 188 3.25 -8.23 -8.00
N ALA A 189 4.29 -8.42 -7.17
CA ALA A 189 4.92 -9.72 -6.98
C ALA A 189 3.95 -10.79 -6.45
N GLY A 190 2.95 -10.41 -5.68
CA GLY A 190 1.92 -11.32 -5.16
C GLY A 190 0.97 -11.86 -6.23
N GLY A 191 0.88 -11.19 -7.37
CA GLY A 191 0.06 -11.62 -8.51
C GLY A 191 0.41 -13.02 -9.01
N ALA A 192 1.69 -13.39 -9.02
CA ALA A 192 2.13 -14.73 -9.42
C ALA A 192 1.59 -15.81 -8.48
N LEU A 193 1.67 -15.61 -7.17
CA LEU A 193 1.10 -16.51 -6.16
C LEU A 193 -0.43 -16.57 -6.29
N GLY A 194 -1.08 -15.39 -6.42
CA GLY A 194 -2.52 -15.28 -6.57
C GLY A 194 -3.04 -16.02 -7.81
N ALA A 195 -2.37 -15.89 -8.95
CA ALA A 195 -2.70 -16.59 -10.19
C ALA A 195 -2.62 -18.11 -10.00
N ALA A 196 -1.55 -18.62 -9.41
CA ALA A 196 -1.40 -20.06 -9.15
C ALA A 196 -2.50 -20.60 -8.22
N LEU A 197 -2.79 -19.87 -7.13
CA LEU A 197 -3.84 -20.26 -6.19
C LEU A 197 -5.23 -20.16 -6.81
N SER A 198 -5.49 -19.16 -7.66
CA SER A 198 -6.75 -19.01 -8.38
C SER A 198 -7.02 -20.19 -9.32
N ILE A 199 -6.02 -20.61 -10.09
CA ILE A 199 -6.14 -21.82 -10.95
C ILE A 199 -6.41 -23.03 -10.08
N TRP A 200 -5.66 -23.23 -9.00
CA TRP A 200 -5.80 -24.40 -8.15
C TRP A 200 -7.17 -24.48 -7.46
N HIS A 201 -7.61 -23.41 -6.84
CA HIS A 201 -8.83 -23.40 -6.03
C HIS A 201 -10.09 -23.08 -6.85
N LEU A 202 -10.04 -22.08 -7.74
CA LEU A 202 -11.24 -21.64 -8.46
C LEU A 202 -11.48 -22.47 -9.73
N GLN A 203 -10.43 -22.71 -10.56
CA GLN A 203 -10.58 -23.45 -11.82
C GLN A 203 -10.62 -24.96 -11.59
N HIS A 204 -9.64 -25.51 -10.86
CA HIS A 204 -9.58 -26.94 -10.56
C HIS A 204 -10.44 -27.35 -9.36
N LYS A 205 -11.13 -26.42 -8.72
CA LYS A 205 -12.07 -26.63 -7.61
C LYS A 205 -11.48 -27.43 -6.45
N LYS A 206 -10.16 -27.28 -6.20
CA LYS A 206 -9.49 -27.94 -5.09
C LYS A 206 -9.82 -27.26 -3.78
N GLU A 207 -10.19 -28.06 -2.77
CA GLU A 207 -10.50 -27.55 -1.44
C GLU A 207 -9.27 -26.91 -0.79
N ARG A 208 -9.51 -25.91 0.06
CA ARG A 208 -8.46 -25.34 0.89
C ARG A 208 -8.20 -26.27 2.05
N VAL A 209 -6.98 -26.77 2.13
CA VAL A 209 -6.50 -27.50 3.30
C VAL A 209 -5.85 -26.48 4.24
N ILE A 210 -6.49 -26.23 5.37
CA ILE A 210 -5.93 -25.36 6.42
C ILE A 210 -5.23 -26.31 7.40
N SER A 211 -3.90 -26.35 7.35
CA SER A 211 -3.11 -26.99 8.39
C SER A 211 -3.14 -26.07 9.62
N SER A 212 -3.49 -26.66 10.78
CA SER A 212 -3.71 -25.96 12.03
C SER A 212 -2.60 -24.96 12.37
N HIS A 213 -2.97 -23.70 12.60
CA HIS A 213 -2.20 -22.66 13.29
C HIS A 213 -0.82 -22.27 12.72
N GLN A 214 -0.42 -22.75 11.54
CA GLN A 214 0.84 -22.38 10.92
C GLN A 214 0.61 -21.51 9.68
N ASP A 215 1.30 -20.37 9.64
CA ASP A 215 1.41 -19.56 8.45
C ASP A 215 2.11 -20.34 7.33
N ALA A 216 1.39 -20.61 6.22
CA ALA A 216 1.94 -21.29 5.04
C ALA A 216 3.07 -20.49 4.37
N MET A 217 3.10 -19.17 4.56
CA MET A 217 4.18 -18.29 4.11
C MET A 217 5.38 -18.29 5.06
N LYS A 218 5.30 -18.96 6.22
CA LYS A 218 6.39 -19.05 7.21
C LYS A 218 7.02 -17.70 7.56
N GLY A 219 6.20 -16.64 7.67
CA GLY A 219 6.69 -15.28 7.88
C GLY A 219 7.54 -14.73 6.72
N SER A 220 7.40 -15.28 5.52
CA SER A 220 8.21 -15.01 4.32
C SER A 220 9.65 -15.55 4.35
N TYR A 221 10.02 -16.36 5.35
CA TYR A 221 11.32 -17.06 5.39
C TYR A 221 11.26 -18.29 4.47
N LEU A 222 11.26 -18.07 3.17
CA LEU A 222 11.13 -19.13 2.14
C LEU A 222 12.46 -19.47 1.45
N GLY A 223 13.52 -18.74 1.77
CA GLY A 223 14.87 -18.97 1.24
C GLY A 223 15.60 -20.13 1.92
N PRO A 224 16.82 -20.41 1.49
CA PRO A 224 17.70 -21.37 2.18
C PRO A 224 18.01 -20.90 3.59
N ASN A 225 18.23 -21.86 4.48
CA ASN A 225 18.61 -21.60 5.86
C ASN A 225 20.03 -22.10 6.09
N PHE A 226 20.83 -21.32 6.78
CA PHE A 226 22.20 -21.64 7.14
C PHE A 226 22.33 -21.59 8.67
N SER A 227 22.96 -22.56 9.25
CA SER A 227 23.31 -22.56 10.68
C SER A 227 24.47 -21.61 10.95
N ASP A 228 24.58 -21.14 12.18
CA ASP A 228 25.72 -20.31 12.60
C ASP A 228 27.06 -20.98 12.30
N SER A 229 27.15 -22.31 12.49
CA SER A 229 28.37 -23.07 12.22
C SER A 229 28.73 -23.09 10.73
N GLU A 230 27.76 -23.16 9.82
CA GLU A 230 28.00 -23.07 8.38
C GLU A 230 28.45 -21.67 7.99
N ILE A 231 27.84 -20.64 8.57
CA ILE A 231 28.22 -19.24 8.34
C ILE A 231 29.63 -18.98 8.84
N GLU A 232 29.98 -19.43 10.08
CA GLU A 232 31.32 -19.28 10.64
C GLU A 232 32.38 -20.00 9.80
N ALA A 233 32.07 -21.22 9.35
CA ALA A 233 32.98 -21.98 8.49
C ALA A 233 33.28 -21.24 7.19
N GLU A 234 32.25 -20.69 6.53
CA GLU A 234 32.42 -19.95 5.26
C GLU A 234 33.18 -18.64 5.46
N LEU A 235 32.86 -17.89 6.53
CA LEU A 235 33.59 -16.68 6.89
C LEU A 235 35.08 -16.94 7.13
N ASN A 236 35.42 -18.05 7.79
CA ASN A 236 36.82 -18.45 8.00
C ASN A 236 37.54 -18.84 6.70
N ILE A 237 36.84 -19.53 5.78
CA ILE A 237 37.37 -19.86 4.44
C ILE A 237 37.68 -18.59 3.64
N CYS A 238 36.79 -17.60 3.71
CA CYS A 238 36.97 -16.32 3.03
C CYS A 238 37.98 -15.39 3.72
N GLY A 239 38.53 -15.76 4.89
CA GLY A 239 39.41 -14.91 5.67
C GLY A 239 38.73 -13.63 6.20
N ALA A 240 37.44 -13.65 6.39
CA ALA A 240 36.68 -12.51 6.88
C ALA A 240 36.99 -12.22 8.35
N VAL A 241 37.09 -10.95 8.70
CA VAL A 241 37.13 -10.50 10.10
C VAL A 241 35.72 -10.22 10.56
N TYR A 242 35.23 -10.96 11.53
CA TYR A 242 33.85 -10.85 12.02
C TYR A 242 33.79 -10.99 13.54
N GLU A 243 32.68 -10.49 14.09
CA GLU A 243 32.32 -10.66 15.50
C GLU A 243 30.91 -11.25 15.58
N LYS A 244 30.75 -12.32 16.35
CA LYS A 244 29.44 -12.93 16.60
C LYS A 244 28.70 -12.12 17.65
N GLN A 245 27.54 -11.58 17.27
CA GLN A 245 26.65 -10.93 18.21
C GLN A 245 25.75 -11.96 18.91
N SER A 246 25.47 -11.74 20.19
CA SER A 246 24.64 -12.61 21.03
C SER A 246 23.15 -12.30 20.89
#